data_044183ca01afc98f9945bcd58f6b556a
#
_entry.id   044183ca01afc98f9945bcd58f6b556a
#
_cell.length_a   1.000
_cell.length_b   1.000
_cell.length_c   1.000
_cell.angle_alpha   90.00
_cell.angle_beta   90.00
_cell.angle_gamma   90.00
#
_symmetry.space_group_name_H-M   'P 1'
#
loop_
_entity.id
_entity.type
_entity.pdbx_description
1 polymer ?
#
loop_
_entity_poly.entity_id
_entity_poly.type
_entity_poly.pdbx_seq_one_letter_code
_entity_poly.pdbx_strand_id
1 'polypeptide(L)'
;LLADGKPVQDGIVKKLNCAAGGTETVDLKYNPTAFADKELFLNIGLYTKEATNWCDRDYPVAEFQQQLAQRTEVLDKVDNTKADALHATKNSDGGYTYANGKQKVTFDGQGNITLWAYEGKDLFMQNNGPRFDRYRWIENDNPMEAYGNDPTDNGVKSQTATFQLSDDGKTATVNVTQNGNYGKATYKYTINANGTIDLASSYETQGNGARRLGFSLNFPSDMSKVSYYARGPRASYIDRLDGEDFGLYETTVKDMYEPFAHPQSNGNRIGLRWLTLTNSEGNGVKVETSGDVAFSLTPWTEAELRTARHEWELPTSNRVVAHFDAIQQGLGNKSCGPGPLSKYEIQKGKTYSNIVRLIPFSETADDTANGISAVVNSATTIAQVYDLSGRRLPEPPAKGFYIQGGKVHAN
;
A
#
# COMPACT_ATOMS: atom_id res chain seq x y z
N LEU A 1 1.89 3.13 23.28
CA LEU A 1 3.13 2.79 22.59
C LEU A 1 2.89 1.63 21.65
N LEU A 2 3.25 1.80 20.40
CA LEU A 2 3.25 0.76 19.36
C LEU A 2 4.67 0.30 19.08
N ALA A 3 4.87 -1.01 18.91
CA ALA A 3 6.10 -1.61 18.43
C ALA A 3 5.79 -2.42 17.16
N ASP A 4 6.39 -2.08 16.02
CA ASP A 4 6.09 -2.65 14.71
C ASP A 4 4.56 -2.66 14.43
N GLY A 5 3.88 -1.54 14.75
CA GLY A 5 2.45 -1.35 14.60
C GLY A 5 1.57 -2.00 15.67
N LYS A 6 2.10 -2.85 16.55
CA LYS A 6 1.32 -3.55 17.60
C LYS A 6 1.34 -2.77 18.92
N PRO A 7 0.19 -2.60 19.60
CA PRO A 7 0.16 -2.05 20.94
C PRO A 7 0.98 -2.90 21.92
N VAL A 8 1.94 -2.27 22.62
CA VAL A 8 2.80 -2.94 23.60
C VAL A 8 2.71 -2.32 24.99
N GLN A 9 2.27 -1.07 25.07
CA GLN A 9 2.04 -0.37 26.32
C GLN A 9 0.95 0.68 26.11
N ASP A 10 0.04 0.83 27.09
CA ASP A 10 -0.97 1.87 27.15
C ASP A 10 -1.01 2.54 28.53
N GLY A 11 -1.74 3.65 28.62
CA GLY A 11 -1.94 4.39 29.85
C GLY A 11 -2.94 5.50 29.68
N ILE A 12 -3.50 5.96 30.80
CA ILE A 12 -4.50 7.04 30.82
C ILE A 12 -4.07 8.14 31.81
N VAL A 13 -4.01 9.37 31.33
CA VAL A 13 -3.92 10.55 32.17
C VAL A 13 -5.35 10.96 32.60
N LYS A 14 -5.70 10.63 33.83
CA LYS A 14 -7.10 10.75 34.31
C LYS A 14 -7.56 12.19 34.57
N LYS A 15 -6.64 13.15 34.79
CA LYS A 15 -6.97 14.51 35.16
C LYS A 15 -6.02 15.49 34.48
N LEU A 16 -6.59 16.43 33.74
CA LEU A 16 -5.93 17.61 33.22
C LEU A 16 -6.52 18.83 33.91
N ASN A 17 -5.68 19.81 34.26
CA ASN A 17 -6.10 21.07 34.93
C ASN A 17 -5.85 22.27 34.01
N CYS A 18 -5.70 22.08 32.73
CA CYS A 18 -5.44 23.13 31.74
C CYS A 18 -6.69 23.99 31.56
N ALA A 19 -6.58 25.28 31.83
CA ALA A 19 -7.64 26.24 31.54
C ALA A 19 -7.72 26.51 30.02
N ALA A 20 -8.89 27.03 29.58
CA ALA A 20 -9.05 27.47 28.20
C ALA A 20 -7.97 28.51 27.81
N GLY A 21 -7.29 28.29 26.69
CA GLY A 21 -6.16 29.13 26.25
C GLY A 21 -4.86 28.95 27.04
N GLY A 22 -4.85 28.04 28.04
CA GLY A 22 -3.68 27.73 28.85
C GLY A 22 -2.82 26.61 28.26
N THR A 23 -1.72 26.31 28.97
CA THR A 23 -0.81 25.22 28.66
C THR A 23 -0.53 24.42 29.93
N GLU A 24 -0.55 23.09 29.82
CA GLU A 24 -0.18 22.17 30.90
C GLU A 24 0.82 21.15 30.37
N THR A 25 1.88 20.89 31.15
CA THR A 25 2.85 19.83 30.83
C THR A 25 2.43 18.54 31.52
N VAL A 26 2.36 17.48 30.75
CA VAL A 26 1.98 16.13 31.23
C VAL A 26 3.16 15.20 31.03
N ASP A 27 3.58 14.54 32.13
CA ASP A 27 4.63 13.52 32.07
C ASP A 27 4.01 12.14 31.77
N LEU A 28 4.25 11.66 30.55
CA LEU A 28 3.77 10.35 30.11
C LEU A 28 4.74 9.26 30.55
N LYS A 29 4.21 8.27 31.27
CA LYS A 29 5.01 7.13 31.77
C LYS A 29 4.99 6.00 30.75
N TYR A 30 6.05 5.88 29.94
CA TYR A 30 6.25 4.78 29.00
C TYR A 30 7.71 4.36 28.94
N ASN A 31 7.99 3.12 28.52
CA ASN A 31 9.34 2.57 28.46
C ASN A 31 9.69 2.10 27.04
N PRO A 32 10.28 2.97 26.18
CA PRO A 32 10.65 2.61 24.82
C PRO A 32 11.87 1.66 24.77
N THR A 33 12.72 1.64 25.80
CA THR A 33 13.97 0.87 25.78
C THR A 33 13.72 -0.65 25.84
N ALA A 34 12.54 -1.08 26.31
CA ALA A 34 12.15 -2.49 26.30
C ALA A 34 11.93 -3.05 24.88
N PHE A 35 11.88 -2.17 23.85
CA PHE A 35 11.57 -2.50 22.46
C PHE A 35 12.59 -1.84 21.51
N ALA A 36 13.86 -1.77 21.91
CA ALA A 36 14.89 -0.99 21.20
C ALA A 36 15.21 -1.51 19.77
N ASP A 37 14.85 -2.75 19.46
CA ASP A 37 15.01 -3.41 18.16
C ASP A 37 13.81 -3.19 17.21
N LYS A 38 12.79 -2.44 17.65
CA LYS A 38 11.51 -2.25 16.95
C LYS A 38 11.35 -0.83 16.43
N GLU A 39 10.54 -0.69 15.37
CA GLU A 39 9.98 0.61 15.01
C GLU A 39 8.95 1.03 16.06
N LEU A 40 9.11 2.22 16.65
CA LEU A 40 8.29 2.66 17.76
C LEU A 40 7.50 3.92 17.44
N PHE A 41 6.21 3.89 17.75
CA PHE A 41 5.33 5.06 17.70
C PHE A 41 4.62 5.26 19.03
N LEU A 42 4.57 6.49 19.49
CA LEU A 42 3.74 6.90 20.62
C LEU A 42 2.49 7.60 20.09
N ASN A 43 1.33 6.98 20.31
CA ASN A 43 0.04 7.58 20.01
C ASN A 43 -0.51 8.27 21.24
N ILE A 44 -0.97 9.52 21.10
CA ILE A 44 -1.57 10.32 22.16
C ILE A 44 -2.93 10.78 21.66
N GLY A 45 -3.99 10.44 22.39
CA GLY A 45 -5.35 10.87 22.09
C GLY A 45 -5.94 11.71 23.21
N LEU A 46 -6.66 12.75 22.86
CA LEU A 46 -7.51 13.54 23.77
C LEU A 46 -8.97 13.22 23.49
N TYR A 47 -9.69 12.79 24.50
CA TYR A 47 -11.08 12.32 24.36
C TYR A 47 -12.00 13.09 25.30
N THR A 48 -13.26 13.29 24.88
CA THR A 48 -14.28 13.88 25.75
C THR A 48 -14.57 12.96 26.93
N LYS A 49 -14.58 13.54 28.12
CA LYS A 49 -14.86 12.79 29.34
C LYS A 49 -16.34 12.44 29.49
N GLU A 50 -17.21 13.28 28.98
CA GLU A 50 -18.67 13.17 29.09
C GLU A 50 -19.30 13.47 27.72
N ALA A 51 -20.51 12.95 27.53
CA ALA A 51 -21.29 13.29 26.34
C ALA A 51 -21.75 14.75 26.42
N THR A 52 -21.79 15.40 25.28
CA THR A 52 -22.32 16.76 25.11
C THR A 52 -23.47 16.75 24.09
N ASN A 53 -24.02 17.91 23.76
CA ASN A 53 -25.08 18.02 22.77
C ASN A 53 -24.59 17.77 21.30
N TRP A 54 -23.28 17.74 21.07
CA TRP A 54 -22.69 17.59 19.73
C TRP A 54 -21.78 16.35 19.59
N CYS A 55 -21.37 15.72 20.68
CA CYS A 55 -20.56 14.51 20.65
C CYS A 55 -20.85 13.59 21.83
N ASP A 56 -20.52 12.33 21.65
CA ASP A 56 -20.60 11.32 22.70
C ASP A 56 -19.41 11.40 23.66
N ARG A 57 -19.54 10.72 24.79
CA ARG A 57 -18.40 10.40 25.64
C ARG A 57 -17.35 9.62 24.84
N ASP A 58 -16.09 9.85 25.18
CA ASP A 58 -14.92 9.25 24.53
C ASP A 58 -14.81 9.62 23.02
N TYR A 59 -15.42 10.75 22.61
CA TYR A 59 -15.21 11.29 21.27
C TYR A 59 -13.78 11.82 21.14
N PRO A 60 -13.02 11.44 20.10
CA PRO A 60 -11.65 11.92 19.88
C PRO A 60 -11.65 13.40 19.49
N VAL A 61 -11.10 14.25 20.36
CA VAL A 61 -10.97 15.70 20.14
C VAL A 61 -9.69 16.02 19.38
N ALA A 62 -8.61 15.32 19.70
CA ALA A 62 -7.33 15.42 19.02
C ALA A 62 -6.55 14.12 19.16
N GLU A 63 -5.84 13.76 18.11
CA GLU A 63 -4.97 12.61 18.07
C GLU A 63 -3.61 13.02 17.49
N PHE A 64 -2.57 12.41 17.98
CA PHE A 64 -1.20 12.70 17.57
C PHE A 64 -0.36 11.44 17.64
N GLN A 65 0.46 11.20 16.62
CA GLN A 65 1.43 10.11 16.61
C GLN A 65 2.85 10.67 16.50
N GLN A 66 3.72 10.23 17.39
CA GLN A 66 5.15 10.55 17.36
C GLN A 66 5.98 9.29 17.10
N GLN A 67 6.80 9.33 16.05
CA GLN A 67 7.81 8.28 15.86
C GLN A 67 8.95 8.46 16.85
N LEU A 68 9.23 7.44 17.65
CA LEU A 68 10.28 7.41 18.67
C LEU A 68 11.54 6.69 18.18
N ALA A 69 11.36 5.64 17.38
CA ALA A 69 12.45 4.90 16.75
C ALA A 69 12.05 4.48 15.34
N GLN A 70 12.99 4.62 14.41
CA GLN A 70 12.81 4.18 13.03
C GLN A 70 13.06 2.67 12.91
N ARG A 71 12.42 2.04 11.93
CA ARG A 71 12.73 0.65 11.60
C ARG A 71 14.11 0.54 10.95
N THR A 72 14.65 -0.68 10.97
CA THR A 72 15.78 -1.04 10.12
C THR A 72 15.33 -1.07 8.66
N GLU A 73 15.98 -0.33 7.78
CA GLU A 73 15.64 -0.22 6.35
C GLU A 73 16.06 -1.45 5.51
N VAL A 74 16.61 -2.45 6.12
CA VAL A 74 17.10 -3.65 5.44
C VAL A 74 16.13 -4.80 5.63
N LEU A 75 15.72 -5.41 4.52
CA LEU A 75 14.96 -6.66 4.56
C LEU A 75 15.83 -7.81 5.05
N ASP A 76 15.25 -8.70 5.82
CA ASP A 76 15.94 -9.89 6.32
C ASP A 76 16.49 -10.71 5.15
N LYS A 77 17.62 -11.38 5.38
CA LYS A 77 18.20 -12.29 4.39
C LYS A 77 17.25 -13.46 4.13
N VAL A 78 16.99 -13.73 2.84
CA VAL A 78 16.15 -14.87 2.45
C VAL A 78 16.90 -16.18 2.75
N ASP A 79 16.24 -17.10 3.43
CA ASP A 79 16.76 -18.44 3.68
C ASP A 79 16.35 -19.39 2.56
N ASN A 80 17.33 -19.80 1.75
CA ASN A 80 17.19 -20.77 0.66
C ASN A 80 17.74 -22.16 1.01
N THR A 81 18.19 -22.40 2.26
CA THR A 81 18.93 -23.63 2.63
C THR A 81 18.12 -24.90 2.39
N LYS A 82 16.82 -24.86 2.67
CA LYS A 82 15.89 -26.00 2.51
C LYS A 82 15.20 -26.08 1.16
N ALA A 83 15.38 -25.08 0.30
CA ALA A 83 14.74 -25.05 -1.01
C ALA A 83 15.53 -25.89 -2.02
N ASP A 84 14.83 -26.56 -2.94
CA ASP A 84 15.45 -27.22 -4.09
C ASP A 84 16.08 -26.17 -5.02
N ALA A 85 17.19 -26.53 -5.67
CA ALA A 85 17.87 -25.65 -6.60
C ALA A 85 16.96 -25.29 -7.80
N LEU A 86 17.08 -24.07 -8.28
CA LEU A 86 16.48 -23.61 -9.53
C LEU A 86 17.21 -24.19 -10.72
N HIS A 87 16.49 -24.48 -11.77
CA HIS A 87 17.00 -24.81 -13.11
C HIS A 87 16.60 -23.69 -14.06
N ALA A 88 17.54 -23.25 -14.89
CA ALA A 88 17.32 -22.23 -15.91
C ALA A 88 17.10 -22.89 -17.28
N THR A 89 16.01 -22.52 -17.94
CA THR A 89 15.69 -22.90 -19.31
C THR A 89 15.59 -21.66 -20.18
N LYS A 90 16.38 -21.59 -21.28
CA LYS A 90 16.28 -20.47 -22.22
C LYS A 90 15.05 -20.63 -23.10
N ASN A 91 14.26 -19.57 -23.22
CA ASN A 91 13.04 -19.51 -24.01
C ASN A 91 13.35 -19.12 -25.48
N SER A 92 12.41 -19.37 -26.39
CA SER A 92 12.56 -19.07 -27.81
C SER A 92 12.68 -17.57 -28.12
N ASP A 93 12.17 -16.71 -27.28
CA ASP A 93 12.23 -15.24 -27.38
C ASP A 93 13.52 -14.64 -26.79
N GLY A 94 14.42 -15.49 -26.30
CA GLY A 94 15.69 -15.09 -25.67
C GLY A 94 15.60 -14.86 -24.17
N GLY A 95 14.42 -14.94 -23.57
CA GLY A 95 14.21 -14.91 -22.15
C GLY A 95 14.57 -16.21 -21.43
N TYR A 96 14.23 -16.32 -20.16
CA TYR A 96 14.53 -17.49 -19.34
C TYR A 96 13.38 -17.86 -18.41
N THR A 97 13.23 -19.16 -18.19
CA THR A 97 12.40 -19.72 -17.14
C THR A 97 13.30 -20.29 -16.05
N TYR A 98 13.07 -19.87 -14.80
CA TYR A 98 13.69 -20.39 -13.60
C TYR A 98 12.66 -21.20 -12.82
N ALA A 99 12.93 -22.48 -12.59
CA ALA A 99 11.96 -23.35 -11.93
C ALA A 99 12.63 -24.40 -11.03
N ASN A 100 11.90 -24.86 -10.04
CA ASN A 100 12.18 -26.05 -9.24
C ASN A 100 10.87 -26.80 -8.97
N GLY A 101 10.85 -27.73 -8.04
CA GLY A 101 9.66 -28.53 -7.70
C GLY A 101 8.44 -27.72 -7.23
N LYS A 102 8.64 -26.48 -6.76
CA LYS A 102 7.57 -25.65 -6.19
C LYS A 102 7.26 -24.40 -6.99
N GLN A 103 8.25 -23.76 -7.59
CA GLN A 103 8.06 -22.48 -8.26
C GLN A 103 8.45 -22.52 -9.74
N LYS A 104 7.82 -21.62 -10.49
CA LYS A 104 8.15 -21.32 -11.88
C LYS A 104 8.05 -19.82 -12.12
N VAL A 105 9.16 -19.22 -12.54
CA VAL A 105 9.25 -17.80 -12.87
C VAL A 105 9.77 -17.67 -14.30
N THR A 106 9.01 -17.00 -15.16
CA THR A 106 9.37 -16.83 -16.58
C THR A 106 9.55 -15.37 -16.91
N PHE A 107 10.62 -15.06 -17.60
CA PHE A 107 10.93 -13.76 -18.18
C PHE A 107 10.97 -13.84 -19.70
N ASP A 108 10.48 -12.81 -20.39
CA ASP A 108 10.71 -12.61 -21.81
C ASP A 108 12.14 -12.14 -22.10
N GLY A 109 12.53 -12.06 -23.39
CA GLY A 109 13.86 -11.64 -23.81
C GLY A 109 14.23 -10.20 -23.46
N GLN A 110 13.25 -9.38 -23.10
CA GLN A 110 13.45 -8.01 -22.61
C GLN A 110 13.56 -7.91 -21.09
N GLY A 111 13.38 -9.05 -20.37
CA GLY A 111 13.45 -9.10 -18.91
C GLY A 111 12.14 -8.71 -18.21
N ASN A 112 11.04 -8.73 -18.92
CA ASN A 112 9.74 -8.61 -18.28
C ASN A 112 9.34 -9.95 -17.69
N ILE A 113 8.93 -9.98 -16.44
CA ILE A 113 8.39 -11.17 -15.83
C ILE A 113 6.96 -11.40 -16.38
N THR A 114 6.75 -12.59 -16.95
CA THR A 114 5.49 -12.96 -17.62
C THR A 114 4.69 -13.99 -16.83
N LEU A 115 5.37 -14.76 -15.97
CA LEU A 115 4.77 -15.76 -15.09
C LEU A 115 5.50 -15.81 -13.77
N TRP A 116 4.76 -15.89 -12.69
CA TRP A 116 5.23 -16.31 -11.37
C TRP A 116 4.20 -17.24 -10.76
N ALA A 117 4.53 -18.50 -10.71
CA ALA A 117 3.68 -19.54 -10.13
C ALA A 117 4.39 -20.21 -8.95
N TYR A 118 3.63 -20.55 -7.93
CA TYR A 118 4.09 -21.27 -6.75
C TYR A 118 3.09 -22.39 -6.40
N GLU A 119 3.60 -23.60 -6.21
CA GLU A 119 2.80 -24.81 -5.96
C GLU A 119 1.61 -24.96 -6.95
N GLY A 120 1.89 -24.66 -8.23
CA GLY A 120 0.93 -24.77 -9.33
C GLY A 120 -0.11 -23.64 -9.42
N LYS A 121 -0.03 -22.62 -8.59
CA LYS A 121 -0.93 -21.43 -8.62
C LYS A 121 -0.19 -20.22 -9.16
N ASP A 122 -0.80 -19.50 -10.10
CA ASP A 122 -0.29 -18.21 -10.56
C ASP A 122 -0.48 -17.15 -9.48
N LEU A 123 0.60 -16.46 -9.10
CA LEU A 123 0.58 -15.47 -8.02
C LEU A 123 0.29 -14.04 -8.52
N PHE A 124 0.43 -13.78 -9.82
CA PHE A 124 -0.12 -12.62 -10.51
C PHE A 124 -0.69 -13.02 -11.88
N MET A 125 -1.43 -12.16 -12.52
CA MET A 125 -1.99 -12.42 -13.84
C MET A 125 -0.88 -12.55 -14.88
N GLN A 126 -0.91 -13.63 -15.67
CA GLN A 126 0.11 -13.88 -16.70
C GLN A 126 0.29 -12.68 -17.63
N ASN A 127 1.53 -12.37 -17.99
CA ASN A 127 1.96 -11.21 -18.77
C ASN A 127 1.69 -9.84 -18.12
N ASN A 128 1.23 -9.81 -16.85
CA ASN A 128 0.94 -8.59 -16.09
C ASN A 128 1.83 -8.45 -14.85
N GLY A 129 3.06 -8.95 -14.90
CA GLY A 129 4.06 -8.72 -13.86
C GLY A 129 4.55 -7.27 -13.84
N PRO A 130 5.49 -6.92 -12.96
CA PRO A 130 5.95 -5.55 -12.78
C PRO A 130 6.33 -4.84 -14.07
N ARG A 131 5.77 -3.67 -14.30
CA ARG A 131 6.05 -2.77 -15.43
C ARG A 131 6.27 -1.37 -14.90
N PHE A 132 7.24 -0.67 -15.48
CA PHE A 132 7.49 0.74 -15.15
C PHE A 132 6.22 1.55 -15.24
N ASP A 133 5.98 2.38 -14.20
CA ASP A 133 4.86 3.28 -14.14
C ASP A 133 5.31 4.66 -13.66
N ARG A 134 4.84 5.70 -14.37
CA ARG A 134 5.08 7.10 -14.07
C ARG A 134 3.80 7.94 -14.14
N TYR A 135 2.68 7.32 -14.50
CA TYR A 135 1.43 7.98 -14.78
C TYR A 135 0.45 7.87 -13.60
N ARG A 136 -0.24 8.97 -13.34
CA ARG A 136 -1.32 9.08 -12.37
C ARG A 136 -2.41 9.98 -12.98
N TRP A 137 -3.62 9.44 -13.12
CA TRP A 137 -4.75 10.21 -13.59
C TRP A 137 -5.42 10.93 -12.42
N ILE A 138 -5.26 12.24 -12.34
CA ILE A 138 -6.03 13.13 -11.47
C ILE A 138 -6.53 14.26 -12.34
N GLU A 139 -7.82 14.54 -12.29
CA GLU A 139 -8.41 15.67 -13.02
C GLU A 139 -7.73 16.97 -12.56
N ASN A 140 -7.44 17.87 -13.48
CA ASN A 140 -6.72 19.12 -13.23
C ASN A 140 -5.25 19.00 -12.79
N ASP A 141 -4.65 17.81 -12.79
CA ASP A 141 -3.21 17.64 -12.59
C ASP A 141 -2.40 17.83 -13.89
N ASN A 142 -3.08 18.25 -14.95
CA ASN A 142 -2.52 18.48 -16.30
C ASN A 142 -1.60 17.35 -16.78
N PRO A 143 -2.00 16.09 -16.64
CA PRO A 143 -1.13 14.98 -17.00
C PRO A 143 -0.85 14.92 -18.50
N MET A 144 -1.76 15.46 -19.33
CA MET A 144 -1.63 15.45 -20.80
C MET A 144 -0.42 16.24 -21.29
N GLU A 145 -0.10 17.34 -20.64
CA GLU A 145 1.08 18.13 -20.98
C GLU A 145 2.38 17.36 -20.74
N ALA A 146 2.36 16.51 -19.71
CA ALA A 146 3.52 15.73 -19.29
C ALA A 146 3.71 14.43 -20.08
N TYR A 147 2.59 13.78 -20.50
CA TYR A 147 2.63 12.42 -21.07
C TYR A 147 2.24 12.38 -22.56
N GLY A 148 1.89 13.50 -23.16
CA GLY A 148 1.37 13.54 -24.53
C GLY A 148 -0.06 13.01 -24.60
N ASN A 149 -0.44 12.49 -25.77
CA ASN A 149 -1.81 12.07 -26.04
C ASN A 149 -2.15 10.65 -25.56
N ASP A 150 -1.14 9.84 -25.30
CA ASP A 150 -1.30 8.45 -24.84
C ASP A 150 -0.83 8.28 -23.38
N PRO A 151 -1.74 8.12 -22.42
CA PRO A 151 -1.40 7.91 -21.01
C PRO A 151 -0.78 6.54 -20.75
N THR A 152 -0.93 5.57 -21.66
CA THR A 152 -0.31 4.25 -21.54
C THR A 152 1.13 4.25 -22.04
N ASP A 153 1.57 5.28 -22.74
CA ASP A 153 2.97 5.45 -23.14
C ASP A 153 3.82 5.87 -21.95
N ASN A 154 4.47 4.89 -21.34
CA ASN A 154 5.42 5.12 -20.25
C ASN A 154 6.70 5.85 -20.71
N GLY A 155 6.83 6.16 -21.99
CA GLY A 155 7.97 6.86 -22.57
C GLY A 155 9.26 6.03 -22.61
N VAL A 156 9.18 4.70 -22.48
CA VAL A 156 10.31 3.78 -22.62
C VAL A 156 10.68 3.70 -24.09
N LYS A 157 11.95 3.99 -24.41
CA LYS A 157 12.49 3.96 -25.78
C LYS A 157 13.38 2.74 -26.04
N SER A 158 14.05 2.25 -25.02
CA SER A 158 14.87 1.06 -25.09
C SER A 158 14.86 0.28 -23.79
N GLN A 159 14.93 -1.03 -23.89
CA GLN A 159 15.03 -1.92 -22.75
C GLN A 159 16.00 -3.05 -23.08
N THR A 160 16.87 -3.37 -22.12
CA THR A 160 17.82 -4.47 -22.20
C THR A 160 17.78 -5.29 -20.93
N ALA A 161 18.07 -6.58 -21.04
CA ALA A 161 18.09 -7.48 -19.90
C ALA A 161 19.33 -8.39 -19.93
N THR A 162 19.80 -8.79 -18.73
CA THR A 162 20.78 -9.84 -18.51
C THR A 162 20.25 -10.87 -17.55
N PHE A 163 20.62 -12.12 -17.73
CA PHE A 163 20.08 -13.28 -17.00
C PHE A 163 21.23 -14.11 -16.44
N GLN A 164 21.15 -14.48 -15.18
CA GLN A 164 22.16 -15.28 -14.50
C GLN A 164 21.52 -16.22 -13.48
N LEU A 165 22.00 -17.45 -13.41
CA LEU A 165 21.73 -18.40 -12.31
C LEU A 165 23.00 -18.52 -11.47
N SER A 166 22.89 -18.57 -10.14
CA SER A 166 24.00 -18.84 -9.25
C SER A 166 24.50 -20.28 -9.40
N ASP A 167 25.77 -20.54 -9.10
CA ASP A 167 26.39 -21.86 -9.27
C ASP A 167 25.70 -22.94 -8.42
N ASP A 168 25.17 -22.57 -7.26
CA ASP A 168 24.43 -23.46 -6.37
C ASP A 168 22.95 -23.60 -6.72
N GLY A 169 22.47 -22.84 -7.73
CA GLY A 169 21.08 -22.79 -8.13
C GLY A 169 20.13 -22.19 -7.08
N LYS A 170 20.64 -21.57 -6.02
CA LYS A 170 19.78 -21.04 -4.95
C LYS A 170 19.16 -19.68 -5.28
N THR A 171 19.77 -18.95 -6.22
CA THR A 171 19.26 -17.66 -6.69
C THR A 171 19.44 -17.49 -8.19
N ALA A 172 18.48 -16.83 -8.83
CA ALA A 172 18.67 -16.31 -10.19
C ALA A 172 18.55 -14.77 -10.15
N THR A 173 19.33 -14.11 -10.99
CA THR A 173 19.33 -12.64 -11.10
C THR A 173 18.96 -12.23 -12.53
N VAL A 174 18.01 -11.30 -12.64
CA VAL A 174 17.67 -10.63 -13.90
C VAL A 174 17.85 -9.13 -13.70
N ASN A 175 18.77 -8.53 -14.47
CA ASN A 175 18.93 -7.09 -14.44
C ASN A 175 18.31 -6.50 -15.71
N VAL A 176 17.49 -5.48 -15.54
CA VAL A 176 16.83 -4.76 -16.63
C VAL A 176 17.23 -3.30 -16.57
N THR A 177 17.55 -2.74 -17.73
CA THR A 177 17.80 -1.30 -17.89
C THR A 177 16.84 -0.76 -18.94
N GLN A 178 16.10 0.28 -18.56
CA GLN A 178 15.21 1.03 -19.43
C GLN A 178 15.71 2.47 -19.57
N ASN A 179 15.67 2.99 -20.80
CA ASN A 179 15.92 4.40 -21.07
C ASN A 179 14.72 4.99 -21.79
N GLY A 180 14.38 6.21 -21.47
CA GLY A 180 13.22 6.88 -22.02
C GLY A 180 13.21 8.38 -21.80
N ASN A 181 12.11 9.01 -22.14
CA ASN A 181 11.93 10.47 -22.00
C ASN A 181 12.00 10.93 -20.53
N TYR A 182 11.67 10.04 -19.58
CA TYR A 182 11.70 10.32 -18.15
C TYR A 182 13.11 10.24 -17.54
N GLY A 183 14.06 9.63 -18.23
CA GLY A 183 15.40 9.33 -17.76
C GLY A 183 15.73 7.85 -17.89
N LYS A 184 16.25 7.25 -16.81
CA LYS A 184 16.66 5.84 -16.77
C LYS A 184 15.99 5.13 -15.59
N ALA A 185 15.48 3.93 -15.83
CA ALA A 185 15.06 3.02 -14.78
C ALA A 185 15.88 1.72 -14.83
N THR A 186 16.23 1.21 -13.67
CA THR A 186 16.89 -0.10 -13.54
C THR A 186 16.11 -0.98 -12.57
N TYR A 187 16.02 -2.25 -12.89
CA TYR A 187 15.41 -3.28 -12.08
C TYR A 187 16.37 -4.43 -11.88
N LYS A 188 16.55 -4.84 -10.66
CA LYS A 188 17.24 -6.08 -10.34
C LYS A 188 16.27 -7.02 -9.66
N TYR A 189 15.86 -8.04 -10.36
CA TYR A 189 15.13 -9.17 -9.79
C TYR A 189 16.12 -10.17 -9.20
N THR A 190 15.86 -10.60 -7.97
CA THR A 190 16.50 -11.76 -7.36
C THR A 190 15.42 -12.79 -7.09
N ILE A 191 15.43 -13.86 -7.87
CA ILE A 191 14.51 -14.99 -7.75
C ILE A 191 15.16 -15.98 -6.79
N ASN A 192 14.55 -16.19 -5.64
CA ASN A 192 15.05 -17.08 -4.61
C ASN A 192 14.43 -18.46 -4.75
N ALA A 193 15.18 -19.51 -4.49
CA ALA A 193 14.75 -20.90 -4.64
C ALA A 193 13.56 -21.26 -3.70
N ASN A 194 13.33 -20.51 -2.62
CA ASN A 194 12.20 -20.69 -1.71
C ASN A 194 10.87 -20.11 -2.21
N GLY A 195 10.82 -19.49 -3.39
CA GLY A 195 9.62 -18.87 -3.96
C GLY A 195 9.61 -17.34 -3.93
N THR A 196 10.43 -16.71 -3.09
CA THR A 196 10.47 -15.26 -2.92
C THR A 196 11.13 -14.57 -4.11
N ILE A 197 10.61 -13.40 -4.50
CA ILE A 197 11.23 -12.52 -5.51
C ILE A 197 11.52 -11.17 -4.86
N ASP A 198 12.78 -10.74 -4.87
CA ASP A 198 13.17 -9.38 -4.52
C ASP A 198 13.29 -8.55 -5.80
N LEU A 199 12.64 -7.40 -5.83
CA LEU A 199 12.73 -6.42 -6.90
C LEU A 199 13.32 -5.12 -6.34
N ALA A 200 14.59 -4.89 -6.57
CA ALA A 200 15.25 -3.62 -6.33
C ALA A 200 15.11 -2.74 -7.57
N SER A 201 14.50 -1.57 -7.43
CA SER A 201 14.30 -0.61 -8.52
C SER A 201 14.96 0.73 -8.24
N SER A 202 15.39 1.41 -9.30
CA SER A 202 16.00 2.72 -9.23
C SER A 202 15.64 3.56 -10.45
N TYR A 203 15.28 4.82 -10.23
CA TYR A 203 14.75 5.75 -11.22
C TYR A 203 15.57 7.03 -11.20
N GLU A 204 16.40 7.23 -12.22
CA GLU A 204 17.14 8.47 -12.46
C GLU A 204 16.27 9.39 -13.33
N THR A 205 15.65 10.41 -12.71
CA THR A 205 14.67 11.24 -13.41
C THR A 205 15.26 12.45 -14.11
N GLN A 206 14.75 12.74 -15.29
CA GLN A 206 15.00 14.01 -16.01
C GLN A 206 13.97 15.10 -15.68
N GLY A 207 13.00 14.80 -14.81
CA GLY A 207 11.99 15.75 -14.35
C GLY A 207 10.91 16.05 -15.37
N ASN A 208 10.63 15.14 -16.30
CA ASN A 208 9.65 15.34 -17.38
C ASN A 208 8.22 15.00 -16.94
N GLY A 209 7.73 15.67 -15.90
CA GLY A 209 6.33 15.62 -15.51
C GLY A 209 5.82 14.30 -14.93
N ALA A 210 6.70 13.38 -14.56
CA ALA A 210 6.27 12.16 -13.87
C ALA A 210 5.48 12.50 -12.61
N ARG A 211 4.37 11.79 -12.39
CA ARG A 211 3.52 11.94 -11.19
C ARG A 211 3.79 10.85 -10.17
N ARG A 212 4.39 9.75 -10.62
CA ARG A 212 4.96 8.67 -9.80
C ARG A 212 6.20 8.11 -10.48
N LEU A 213 7.03 7.42 -9.73
CA LEU A 213 8.12 6.61 -10.24
C LEU A 213 8.11 5.30 -9.46
N GLY A 214 7.69 4.26 -10.13
CA GLY A 214 7.47 2.96 -9.54
C GLY A 214 7.19 1.91 -10.59
N PHE A 215 6.49 0.88 -10.19
CA PHE A 215 5.98 -0.12 -11.09
C PHE A 215 4.55 -0.52 -10.70
N SER A 216 3.81 -1.01 -11.68
CA SER A 216 2.50 -1.62 -11.48
C SER A 216 2.50 -3.08 -11.94
N LEU A 217 1.65 -3.90 -11.33
CA LEU A 217 1.38 -5.27 -11.73
C LEU A 217 -0.07 -5.63 -11.41
N ASN A 218 -0.58 -6.69 -12.03
CA ASN A 218 -1.97 -7.09 -11.83
C ASN A 218 -2.07 -8.45 -11.13
N PHE A 219 -2.83 -8.47 -10.04
CA PHE A 219 -3.24 -9.69 -9.35
C PHE A 219 -4.64 -10.13 -9.79
N PRO A 220 -5.00 -11.42 -9.65
CA PRO A 220 -6.37 -11.89 -9.83
C PRO A 220 -7.37 -11.15 -8.92
N SER A 221 -8.58 -10.89 -9.40
CA SER A 221 -9.60 -10.10 -8.65
C SER A 221 -10.15 -10.80 -7.41
N ASP A 222 -9.98 -12.11 -7.29
CA ASP A 222 -10.34 -12.87 -6.08
C ASP A 222 -9.39 -12.60 -4.91
N MET A 223 -8.17 -12.10 -5.17
CA MET A 223 -7.25 -11.56 -4.16
C MET A 223 -7.74 -10.18 -3.72
N SER A 224 -8.77 -10.12 -2.89
CA SER A 224 -9.45 -8.87 -2.51
C SER A 224 -9.28 -8.45 -1.06
N LYS A 225 -8.80 -9.33 -0.18
CA LYS A 225 -8.53 -9.02 1.23
C LYS A 225 -7.14 -8.43 1.38
N VAL A 226 -7.05 -7.36 2.14
CA VAL A 226 -5.79 -6.62 2.34
C VAL A 226 -5.56 -6.40 3.82
N SER A 227 -4.41 -6.85 4.33
CA SER A 227 -3.90 -6.44 5.63
C SER A 227 -2.57 -5.74 5.39
N TYR A 228 -2.31 -4.61 6.06
CA TYR A 228 -1.08 -3.86 5.81
C TYR A 228 -0.58 -3.09 7.04
N TYR A 229 0.71 -2.84 7.06
CA TYR A 229 1.40 -1.93 7.98
C TYR A 229 1.97 -0.76 7.19
N ALA A 230 1.34 0.39 7.32
CA ALA A 230 1.68 1.66 6.65
C ALA A 230 0.93 2.81 7.32
N ARG A 231 0.98 4.02 6.76
CA ARG A 231 0.06 5.10 7.09
C ARG A 231 -1.35 4.79 6.55
N GLY A 232 -2.35 4.98 7.38
CA GLY A 232 -3.75 4.69 7.07
C GLY A 232 -4.70 5.10 8.19
N PRO A 233 -5.98 4.68 8.13
CA PRO A 233 -6.57 3.78 7.13
C PRO A 233 -6.90 4.43 5.78
N ARG A 234 -7.02 5.77 5.73
CA ARG A 234 -7.39 6.51 4.52
C ARG A 234 -6.18 6.77 3.62
N ALA A 235 -6.43 7.40 2.47
CA ALA A 235 -5.38 7.77 1.53
C ALA A 235 -4.42 8.82 2.11
N SER A 236 -3.11 8.60 1.94
CA SER A 236 -2.06 9.54 2.31
C SER A 236 -1.13 9.83 1.13
N TYR A 237 -0.59 11.06 1.10
CA TYR A 237 0.34 11.55 0.09
C TYR A 237 1.45 12.32 0.77
N ILE A 238 2.61 12.52 0.13
CA ILE A 238 3.78 13.15 0.74
C ILE A 238 3.54 14.58 1.24
N ASP A 239 2.51 15.26 0.76
CA ASP A 239 2.06 16.59 1.20
C ASP A 239 0.87 16.54 2.18
N ARG A 240 0.48 15.35 2.66
CA ARG A 240 -0.66 15.09 3.56
C ARG A 240 -0.36 13.95 4.55
N LEU A 241 0.85 13.91 5.11
CA LEU A 241 1.28 12.83 5.98
C LEU A 241 0.64 12.86 7.37
N ASP A 242 0.39 14.06 7.90
CA ASP A 242 -0.09 14.25 9.28
C ASP A 242 -1.57 13.89 9.47
N GLY A 243 -2.28 13.58 8.40
CA GLY A 243 -3.68 13.16 8.45
C GLY A 243 -3.88 11.66 8.73
N GLU A 244 -2.81 10.86 8.64
CA GLU A 244 -2.88 9.41 8.75
C GLU A 244 -1.71 8.86 9.57
N ASP A 245 -2.02 7.95 10.49
CA ASP A 245 -1.04 7.35 11.40
C ASP A 245 -0.48 6.03 10.88
N PHE A 246 0.74 5.69 11.27
CA PHE A 246 1.27 4.34 11.10
C PHE A 246 0.51 3.36 11.99
N GLY A 247 0.04 2.28 11.41
CA GLY A 247 -0.71 1.24 12.10
C GLY A 247 -0.87 -0.02 11.28
N LEU A 248 -1.45 -1.02 11.91
CA LEU A 248 -1.90 -2.24 11.25
C LEU A 248 -3.37 -2.06 10.86
N TYR A 249 -3.66 -2.26 9.59
CA TYR A 249 -4.99 -2.05 9.03
C TYR A 249 -5.44 -3.25 8.21
N GLU A 250 -6.74 -3.54 8.27
CA GLU A 250 -7.40 -4.53 7.45
C GLU A 250 -8.50 -3.86 6.62
N THR A 251 -8.60 -4.24 5.36
CA THR A 251 -9.56 -3.66 4.42
C THR A 251 -9.77 -4.58 3.22
N THR A 252 -10.51 -4.12 2.23
CA THR A 252 -10.60 -4.76 0.93
C THR A 252 -10.08 -3.83 -0.16
N VAL A 253 -9.69 -4.39 -1.31
CA VAL A 253 -9.30 -3.59 -2.48
C VAL A 253 -10.38 -2.58 -2.86
N LYS A 254 -11.65 -2.97 -2.75
CA LYS A 254 -12.80 -2.09 -3.03
C LYS A 254 -12.85 -0.90 -2.07
N ASP A 255 -12.64 -1.14 -0.77
CA ASP A 255 -12.74 -0.10 0.26
C ASP A 255 -11.49 0.80 0.31
N MET A 256 -10.43 0.45 -0.43
CA MET A 256 -9.28 1.32 -0.62
C MET A 256 -9.52 2.44 -1.65
N TYR A 257 -10.53 2.29 -2.50
CA TYR A 257 -10.88 3.25 -3.53
C TYR A 257 -11.96 4.23 -3.02
N GLU A 258 -11.74 5.54 -3.24
CA GLU A 258 -12.71 6.60 -2.97
C GLU A 258 -13.57 6.86 -4.21
N PRO A 259 -14.91 6.71 -4.14
CA PRO A 259 -15.79 6.90 -5.29
C PRO A 259 -16.01 8.39 -5.61
N PHE A 260 -15.08 8.98 -6.35
CA PHE A 260 -15.24 10.34 -6.84
C PHE A 260 -16.30 10.41 -7.94
N ALA A 261 -17.05 11.51 -8.00
CA ALA A 261 -18.04 11.74 -9.05
C ALA A 261 -17.45 11.65 -10.47
N HIS A 262 -16.21 12.09 -10.64
CA HIS A 262 -15.38 11.83 -11.82
C HIS A 262 -14.25 10.88 -11.41
N PRO A 263 -14.21 9.65 -11.90
CA PRO A 263 -13.22 8.66 -11.54
C PRO A 263 -11.79 9.17 -11.75
N GLN A 264 -10.93 8.94 -10.77
CA GLN A 264 -9.54 9.36 -10.82
C GLN A 264 -8.69 8.52 -9.87
N SER A 265 -7.38 8.58 -10.06
CA SER A 265 -6.41 7.92 -9.19
C SER A 265 -6.57 8.37 -7.74
N ASN A 266 -6.69 7.44 -6.83
CA ASN A 266 -6.82 7.68 -5.41
C ASN A 266 -6.36 6.47 -4.59
N GLY A 267 -6.61 6.47 -3.29
CA GLY A 267 -6.33 5.34 -2.44
C GLY A 267 -4.85 5.06 -2.18
N ASN A 268 -3.95 5.99 -2.53
CA ASN A 268 -2.52 5.84 -2.22
C ASN A 268 -2.27 5.86 -0.71
N ARG A 269 -1.34 5.03 -0.22
CA ARG A 269 -0.82 5.02 1.15
C ARG A 269 0.70 5.11 1.12
N ILE A 270 1.26 5.83 2.08
CA ILE A 270 2.70 6.08 2.19
C ILE A 270 3.30 5.22 3.29
N GLY A 271 4.56 4.83 3.08
CA GLY A 271 5.37 4.19 4.10
C GLY A 271 5.00 2.73 4.33
N LEU A 272 4.75 1.99 3.26
CA LEU A 272 4.50 0.56 3.34
C LEU A 272 5.67 -0.16 4.01
N ARG A 273 5.37 -0.95 5.04
CA ARG A 273 6.30 -1.89 5.66
C ARG A 273 6.07 -3.28 5.08
N TRP A 274 4.81 -3.70 5.13
CA TRP A 274 4.36 -4.93 4.51
C TRP A 274 2.85 -4.86 4.23
N LEU A 275 2.40 -5.67 3.30
CA LEU A 275 0.99 -6.00 3.10
C LEU A 275 0.83 -7.50 2.77
N THR A 276 -0.35 -8.01 3.03
CA THR A 276 -0.84 -9.26 2.44
C THR A 276 -2.02 -8.95 1.54
N LEU A 277 -2.05 -9.59 0.38
CA LEU A 277 -3.16 -9.54 -0.55
C LEU A 277 -3.61 -10.98 -0.79
N THR A 278 -4.79 -11.33 -0.29
CA THR A 278 -5.26 -12.73 -0.27
C THR A 278 -6.67 -12.88 -0.80
N ASN A 279 -7.00 -14.09 -1.22
CA ASN A 279 -8.35 -14.51 -1.58
C ASN A 279 -9.15 -14.94 -0.33
N SER A 280 -10.38 -15.44 -0.54
CA SER A 280 -11.25 -15.88 0.55
C SER A 280 -10.70 -17.08 1.34
N GLU A 281 -9.79 -17.86 0.75
CA GLU A 281 -9.14 -19.02 1.37
C GLU A 281 -7.84 -18.62 2.13
N GLY A 282 -7.48 -17.34 2.14
CA GLY A 282 -6.24 -16.85 2.76
C GLY A 282 -4.98 -17.07 1.90
N ASN A 283 -5.12 -17.51 0.64
CA ASN A 283 -3.99 -17.69 -0.26
C ASN A 283 -3.73 -16.43 -1.08
N GLY A 284 -2.46 -16.10 -1.32
CA GLY A 284 -2.07 -14.93 -2.10
C GLY A 284 -0.61 -14.57 -2.02
N VAL A 285 -0.35 -13.30 -1.81
CA VAL A 285 1.01 -12.73 -1.79
C VAL A 285 1.19 -11.85 -0.55
N LYS A 286 2.32 -12.03 0.14
CA LYS A 286 2.84 -11.04 1.08
C LYS A 286 3.86 -10.16 0.36
N VAL A 287 3.79 -8.87 0.60
CA VAL A 287 4.75 -7.88 0.12
C VAL A 287 5.46 -7.26 1.30
N GLU A 288 6.78 -7.24 1.27
CA GLU A 288 7.62 -6.51 2.23
C GLU A 288 8.44 -5.46 1.49
N THR A 289 8.75 -4.36 2.13
CA THR A 289 9.45 -3.25 1.47
C THR A 289 10.62 -2.73 2.30
N SER A 290 11.61 -2.16 1.60
CA SER A 290 12.64 -1.30 2.18
C SER A 290 12.60 0.06 1.50
N GLY A 291 12.76 1.13 2.28
CA GLY A 291 12.53 2.50 1.85
C GLY A 291 11.08 2.96 2.07
N ASP A 292 10.83 4.23 1.77
CA ASP A 292 9.49 4.83 1.86
C ASP A 292 8.68 4.51 0.60
N VAL A 293 8.11 3.32 0.56
CA VAL A 293 7.29 2.87 -0.57
C VAL A 293 5.87 3.38 -0.42
N ALA A 294 5.38 4.07 -1.44
CA ALA A 294 3.96 4.35 -1.60
C ALA A 294 3.29 3.20 -2.34
N PHE A 295 2.04 2.90 -1.99
CA PHE A 295 1.29 1.86 -2.67
C PHE A 295 -0.18 2.22 -2.84
N SER A 296 -0.80 1.66 -3.86
CA SER A 296 -2.25 1.65 -4.04
C SER A 296 -2.69 0.33 -4.67
N LEU A 297 -3.90 -0.10 -4.29
CA LEU A 297 -4.57 -1.26 -4.86
C LEU A 297 -5.93 -0.81 -5.37
N THR A 298 -6.24 -1.07 -6.64
CA THR A 298 -7.49 -0.64 -7.27
C THR A 298 -7.96 -1.69 -8.28
N PRO A 299 -9.26 -1.82 -8.50
CA PRO A 299 -9.77 -2.67 -9.58
C PRO A 299 -9.46 -2.18 -10.99
N TRP A 300 -9.13 -0.89 -11.14
CA TRP A 300 -9.02 -0.24 -12.46
C TRP A 300 -7.62 0.29 -12.73
N THR A 301 -7.27 0.29 -14.00
CA THR A 301 -6.07 0.97 -14.50
C THR A 301 -6.29 2.48 -14.55
N GLU A 302 -5.21 3.23 -14.56
CA GLU A 302 -5.24 4.69 -14.73
C GLU A 302 -5.94 5.11 -16.04
N ALA A 303 -5.81 4.31 -17.10
CA ALA A 303 -6.48 4.56 -18.38
C ALA A 303 -8.00 4.36 -18.29
N GLU A 304 -8.46 3.34 -17.57
CA GLU A 304 -9.89 3.10 -17.32
C GLU A 304 -10.49 4.24 -16.47
N LEU A 305 -9.78 4.64 -15.39
CA LEU A 305 -10.20 5.78 -14.57
C LEU A 305 -10.30 7.09 -15.38
N ARG A 306 -9.34 7.32 -16.27
CA ARG A 306 -9.34 8.50 -17.14
C ARG A 306 -10.50 8.50 -18.15
N THR A 307 -10.86 7.35 -18.68
CA THR A 307 -11.87 7.24 -19.74
C THR A 307 -13.28 7.39 -19.19
N ALA A 308 -13.54 6.90 -17.98
CA ALA A 308 -14.83 7.01 -17.32
C ALA A 308 -15.07 8.44 -16.84
N ARG A 309 -16.23 9.01 -17.19
CA ARG A 309 -16.70 10.32 -16.72
C ARG A 309 -17.49 10.23 -15.43
N HIS A 310 -18.06 9.03 -15.16
CA HIS A 310 -18.87 8.75 -13.99
C HIS A 310 -18.52 7.37 -13.46
N GLU A 311 -18.73 7.14 -12.17
CA GLU A 311 -18.41 5.88 -11.51
C GLU A 311 -19.09 4.67 -12.17
N TRP A 312 -20.34 4.80 -12.60
CA TRP A 312 -21.09 3.73 -13.27
C TRP A 312 -20.59 3.36 -14.68
N GLU A 313 -19.71 4.15 -15.26
CA GLU A 313 -19.05 3.87 -16.54
C GLU A 313 -17.78 3.02 -16.36
N LEU A 314 -17.31 2.85 -15.13
CA LEU A 314 -16.16 2.01 -14.85
C LEU A 314 -16.48 0.55 -15.20
N PRO A 315 -15.58 -0.16 -15.90
CA PRO A 315 -15.84 -1.52 -16.31
C PRO A 315 -15.83 -2.47 -15.12
N THR A 316 -16.56 -3.59 -15.24
CA THR A 316 -16.37 -4.71 -14.31
C THR A 316 -14.95 -5.22 -14.44
N SER A 317 -14.20 -5.21 -13.33
CA SER A 317 -12.81 -5.62 -13.32
C SER A 317 -12.66 -7.10 -12.94
N ASN A 318 -11.69 -7.76 -13.60
CA ASN A 318 -11.25 -9.12 -13.28
C ASN A 318 -9.86 -9.14 -12.64
N ARG A 319 -9.38 -7.99 -12.14
CA ARG A 319 -8.02 -7.81 -11.64
C ARG A 319 -7.96 -6.90 -10.42
N VAL A 320 -6.82 -6.94 -9.76
CA VAL A 320 -6.35 -5.91 -8.83
C VAL A 320 -5.11 -5.30 -9.44
N VAL A 321 -5.15 -4.02 -9.76
CA VAL A 321 -3.99 -3.23 -10.19
C VAL A 321 -3.27 -2.74 -8.95
N ALA A 322 -2.04 -3.21 -8.74
CA ALA A 322 -1.21 -2.81 -7.63
C ALA A 322 -0.09 -1.88 -8.13
N HIS A 323 0.11 -0.78 -7.44
CA HIS A 323 1.24 0.14 -7.66
C HIS A 323 2.16 0.12 -6.46
N PHE A 324 3.48 0.10 -6.71
CA PHE A 324 4.53 0.24 -5.69
C PHE A 324 5.52 1.30 -6.16
N ASP A 325 5.46 2.48 -5.55
CA ASP A 325 6.19 3.65 -6.01
C ASP A 325 7.34 3.99 -5.06
N ALA A 326 8.54 4.23 -5.61
CA ALA A 326 9.65 4.80 -4.87
C ALA A 326 9.40 6.27 -4.50
N ILE A 327 8.57 6.95 -5.30
CA ILE A 327 8.08 8.29 -5.04
C ILE A 327 6.76 8.51 -5.78
N GLN A 328 5.81 9.17 -5.14
CA GLN A 328 4.65 9.74 -5.79
C GLN A 328 4.58 11.23 -5.45
N GLN A 329 4.37 12.08 -6.46
CA GLN A 329 4.26 13.53 -6.29
C GLN A 329 3.06 13.89 -5.41
N GLY A 330 3.20 14.92 -4.59
CA GLY A 330 2.09 15.50 -3.82
C GLY A 330 0.92 15.95 -4.69
N LEU A 331 -0.23 16.16 -4.08
CA LEU A 331 -1.46 16.58 -4.76
C LEU A 331 -1.55 18.10 -4.92
N GLY A 332 -1.12 18.87 -3.91
CA GLY A 332 -1.35 20.30 -3.85
C GLY A 332 -2.84 20.65 -3.80
N ASN A 333 -3.18 21.82 -4.33
CA ASN A 333 -4.54 22.33 -4.43
C ASN A 333 -4.98 22.54 -5.89
N LYS A 334 -4.47 21.76 -6.84
CA LYS A 334 -4.61 22.01 -8.28
C LYS A 334 -6.04 22.05 -8.79
N SER A 335 -6.99 21.41 -8.13
CA SER A 335 -8.41 21.48 -8.52
C SER A 335 -8.96 22.91 -8.49
N CYS A 336 -8.42 23.78 -7.65
CA CYS A 336 -8.83 25.19 -7.54
C CYS A 336 -7.70 26.13 -7.11
N GLY A 337 -6.40 25.72 -7.24
CA GLY A 337 -5.28 26.50 -6.74
C GLY A 337 -3.93 26.01 -7.25
N PRO A 338 -2.84 26.39 -6.57
CA PRO A 338 -1.49 26.04 -6.97
C PRO A 338 -1.23 24.54 -6.85
N GLY A 339 -0.25 24.06 -7.65
CA GLY A 339 0.30 22.71 -7.50
C GLY A 339 0.95 22.49 -6.14
N PRO A 340 1.52 21.30 -5.89
CA PRO A 340 2.26 21.04 -4.65
C PRO A 340 3.47 21.97 -4.54
N LEU A 341 3.92 22.20 -3.31
CA LEU A 341 5.19 22.86 -3.08
C LEU A 341 6.32 22.04 -3.72
N SER A 342 7.38 22.72 -4.20
CA SER A 342 8.48 22.08 -4.93
C SER A 342 9.14 20.93 -4.16
N LYS A 343 9.16 20.96 -2.83
CA LYS A 343 9.66 19.86 -1.99
C LYS A 343 8.85 18.57 -2.09
N TYR A 344 7.62 18.65 -2.58
CA TYR A 344 6.71 17.52 -2.80
C TYR A 344 6.58 17.14 -4.28
N GLU A 345 7.36 17.74 -5.15
CA GLU A 345 7.46 17.38 -6.55
C GLU A 345 8.58 16.38 -6.79
N ILE A 346 8.45 15.58 -7.85
CA ILE A 346 9.54 14.71 -8.32
C ILE A 346 10.63 15.60 -8.93
N GLN A 347 11.79 15.59 -8.29
CA GLN A 347 12.88 16.53 -8.60
C GLN A 347 13.73 16.02 -9.77
N LYS A 348 13.98 16.89 -10.75
CA LYS A 348 14.91 16.62 -11.86
C LYS A 348 16.32 16.27 -11.36
N GLY A 349 16.95 15.27 -11.97
CA GLY A 349 18.32 14.87 -11.68
C GLY A 349 18.49 14.12 -10.35
N LYS A 350 17.41 13.77 -9.68
CA LYS A 350 17.45 12.90 -8.51
C LYS A 350 17.22 11.44 -8.88
N THR A 351 17.75 10.57 -8.04
CA THR A 351 17.51 9.13 -8.08
C THR A 351 16.59 8.75 -6.95
N TYR A 352 15.55 8.01 -7.26
CA TYR A 352 14.61 7.41 -6.31
C TYR A 352 14.72 5.90 -6.41
N SER A 353 14.73 5.21 -5.28
CA SER A 353 14.94 3.76 -5.24
C SER A 353 14.09 3.12 -4.16
N ASN A 354 13.69 1.88 -4.39
CA ASN A 354 13.05 1.04 -3.40
C ASN A 354 13.42 -0.44 -3.60
N ILE A 355 13.10 -1.26 -2.60
CA ILE A 355 13.11 -2.71 -2.69
C ILE A 355 11.74 -3.21 -2.30
N VAL A 356 11.15 -4.02 -3.17
CA VAL A 356 9.88 -4.69 -2.94
C VAL A 356 10.13 -6.19 -3.02
N ARG A 357 9.83 -6.89 -1.94
CA ARG A 357 9.90 -8.34 -1.84
C ARG A 357 8.51 -8.93 -1.99
N LEU A 358 8.34 -9.85 -2.91
CA LEU A 358 7.11 -10.59 -3.15
C LEU A 358 7.30 -12.03 -2.62
N ILE A 359 6.40 -12.48 -1.76
CA ILE A 359 6.48 -13.77 -1.06
C ILE A 359 5.19 -14.53 -1.32
N PRO A 360 5.23 -15.79 -1.82
CA PRO A 360 4.05 -16.65 -1.82
C PRO A 360 3.51 -16.75 -0.40
N PHE A 361 2.22 -16.51 -0.20
CA PHE A 361 1.61 -16.43 1.12
C PHE A 361 0.36 -17.30 1.21
N SER A 362 0.25 -18.00 2.32
CA SER A 362 -0.98 -18.68 2.72
C SER A 362 -1.20 -18.39 4.20
N GLU A 363 -2.33 -17.80 4.53
CA GLU A 363 -2.71 -17.49 5.90
C GLU A 363 -2.84 -18.78 6.71
N THR A 364 -2.14 -18.88 7.83
CA THR A 364 -2.22 -20.01 8.75
C THR A 364 -2.95 -19.61 10.03
N ALA A 365 -3.39 -20.59 10.81
CA ALA A 365 -3.98 -20.33 12.12
C ALA A 365 -3.02 -19.58 13.07
N ASP A 366 -1.70 -19.76 12.89
CA ASP A 366 -0.67 -19.05 13.66
C ASP A 366 -0.51 -17.59 13.23
N ASP A 367 -0.76 -17.26 11.97
CA ASP A 367 -0.75 -15.86 11.47
C ASP A 367 -1.91 -15.07 12.08
N THR A 368 -3.08 -15.69 12.20
CA THR A 368 -4.24 -15.14 12.92
C THR A 368 -3.98 -15.03 14.43
N ALA A 369 -3.25 -15.95 15.03
CA ALA A 369 -2.91 -15.93 16.46
C ALA A 369 -1.79 -14.94 16.80
N ASN A 370 -0.86 -14.68 15.87
CA ASN A 370 0.29 -13.77 16.07
C ASN A 370 -0.02 -12.29 15.79
N GLY A 371 -1.33 -11.93 15.65
CA GLY A 371 -1.80 -10.55 15.61
C GLY A 371 -1.63 -9.87 14.25
N ILE A 372 -1.73 -10.65 13.15
CA ILE A 372 -2.47 -10.20 11.98
C ILE A 372 -3.98 -10.23 12.31
N SER A 373 -4.34 -10.65 13.54
CA SER A 373 -5.66 -10.41 14.09
C SER A 373 -5.89 -8.91 14.16
N ALA A 374 -6.95 -8.49 13.51
CA ALA A 374 -7.54 -7.20 13.57
C ALA A 374 -7.04 -6.36 14.77
N VAL A 375 -6.17 -5.39 14.53
CA VAL A 375 -6.36 -4.15 15.23
C VAL A 375 -7.69 -3.63 14.68
N VAL A 376 -8.77 -4.24 15.15
CA VAL A 376 -10.03 -3.54 15.20
C VAL A 376 -9.60 -2.22 15.83
N ASN A 377 -9.63 -1.13 15.06
CA ASN A 377 -9.80 0.16 15.67
C ASN A 377 -10.88 -0.08 16.70
N SER A 378 -10.52 -0.08 17.98
CA SER A 378 -11.47 -0.14 19.07
C SER A 378 -12.13 1.23 19.31
N ALA A 379 -12.36 2.01 18.25
CA ALA A 379 -13.66 2.52 17.96
C ALA A 379 -14.50 1.30 17.52
N THR A 380 -14.80 0.41 18.46
CA THR A 380 -16.09 -0.24 18.42
C THR A 380 -17.06 0.92 18.53
N THR A 381 -17.33 1.53 17.40
CA THR A 381 -18.58 2.23 17.19
C THR A 381 -19.58 1.12 17.39
N ILE A 382 -20.10 0.98 18.62
CA ILE A 382 -21.38 0.32 18.84
C ILE A 382 -22.23 1.05 17.81
N ALA A 383 -22.64 0.35 16.75
CA ALA A 383 -23.28 0.99 15.61
C ALA A 383 -24.54 1.67 16.18
N GLN A 384 -24.47 2.99 16.31
CA GLN A 384 -25.47 3.79 17.03
C GLN A 384 -26.79 3.63 16.30
N VAL A 385 -27.84 3.54 17.06
CA VAL A 385 -29.19 3.38 16.54
C VAL A 385 -29.84 4.72 16.39
N TYR A 386 -30.43 5.00 15.23
CA TYR A 386 -31.14 6.24 14.94
C TYR A 386 -32.55 5.91 14.43
N ASP A 387 -33.53 6.78 14.74
CA ASP A 387 -34.80 6.75 14.04
C ASP A 387 -34.65 7.29 12.59
N LEU A 388 -35.71 7.17 11.80
CA LEU A 388 -35.68 7.66 10.41
C LEU A 388 -35.57 9.18 10.29
N SER A 389 -35.76 9.93 11.36
CA SER A 389 -35.53 11.39 11.41
C SER A 389 -34.09 11.75 11.76
N GLY A 390 -33.23 10.73 12.00
CA GLY A 390 -31.83 10.92 12.39
C GLY A 390 -31.60 11.16 13.89
N ARG A 391 -32.65 11.03 14.73
CA ARG A 391 -32.53 11.14 16.19
C ARG A 391 -31.97 9.84 16.74
N ARG A 392 -30.92 9.93 17.54
CA ARG A 392 -30.33 8.79 18.23
C ARG A 392 -31.31 8.13 19.19
N LEU A 393 -31.33 6.81 19.14
CA LEU A 393 -32.07 5.95 20.06
C LEU A 393 -31.09 5.23 20.99
N PRO A 394 -31.43 5.01 22.27
CA PRO A 394 -30.59 4.27 23.20
C PRO A 394 -30.42 2.79 22.81
N GLU A 395 -31.46 2.23 22.16
CA GLU A 395 -31.52 0.85 21.67
C GLU A 395 -32.48 0.75 20.48
N PRO A 396 -32.45 -0.33 19.68
CA PRO A 396 -33.40 -0.56 18.62
C PRO A 396 -34.84 -0.54 19.15
N PRO A 397 -35.79 0.16 18.51
CA PRO A 397 -37.17 0.19 18.94
C PRO A 397 -37.80 -1.20 18.88
N ALA A 398 -38.67 -1.54 19.81
CA ALA A 398 -39.35 -2.85 19.84
C ALA A 398 -40.21 -3.11 18.59
N LYS A 399 -40.64 -2.07 17.89
CA LYS A 399 -41.36 -2.13 16.59
C LYS A 399 -41.02 -0.90 15.77
N GLY A 400 -40.92 -1.09 14.44
CA GLY A 400 -40.71 -0.01 13.48
C GLY A 400 -39.35 -0.06 12.80
N PHE A 401 -39.01 1.03 12.11
CA PHE A 401 -37.76 1.13 11.37
C PHE A 401 -36.74 1.95 12.14
N TYR A 402 -35.47 1.57 12.02
CA TYR A 402 -34.35 2.29 12.59
C TYR A 402 -33.12 2.18 11.70
N ILE A 403 -32.15 3.07 11.89
CA ILE A 403 -30.87 3.08 11.16
C ILE A 403 -29.78 2.61 12.13
N GLN A 404 -29.00 1.62 11.73
CA GLN A 404 -27.83 1.15 12.46
C GLN A 404 -26.73 0.73 11.47
N GLY A 405 -25.50 1.20 11.69
CA GLY A 405 -24.38 0.91 10.78
C GLY A 405 -24.63 1.40 9.34
N GLY A 406 -25.34 2.53 9.18
CA GLY A 406 -25.68 3.08 7.87
C GLY A 406 -26.77 2.33 7.08
N LYS A 407 -27.41 1.32 7.70
CA LYS A 407 -28.48 0.52 7.07
C LYS A 407 -29.81 0.71 7.80
N VAL A 408 -30.90 0.66 7.05
CA VAL A 408 -32.25 0.65 7.61
C VAL A 408 -32.61 -0.77 8.04
N HIS A 409 -33.06 -0.91 9.26
CA HIS A 409 -33.55 -2.16 9.86
C HIS A 409 -35.02 -2.02 10.24
N ALA A 410 -35.72 -3.12 10.36
CA ALA A 410 -37.10 -3.19 10.82
C ALA A 410 -37.22 -4.26 11.93
N ASN A 411 -37.89 -3.93 13.02
CA ASN A 411 -38.30 -4.83 14.09
C ASN A 411 -39.84 -4.92 14.15
#